data_aa27035e56d02e52cc0b4b93b5b751d0
#
_entry.id   aa27035e56d02e52cc0b4b93b5b751d0
#
_cell.length_a   1.000
_cell.length_b   1.000
_cell.length_c   1.000
_cell.angle_alpha   90.00
_cell.angle_beta   90.00
_cell.angle_gamma   90.00
#
_symmetry.space_group_name_H-M   'P 1'
#
loop_
_entity.id
_entity.type
_entity.pdbx_description
1 polymer ?
#
loop_
_entity_poly.entity_id
_entity_poly.type
_entity_poly.pdbx_seq_one_letter_code
_entity_poly.pdbx_strand_id
1 'polypeptide(L)'
;VYSNSDKADIIIDTAVKGTTHLLHAAHEAKIPRVIYTSSVAAIGSTPKGREKTENDWQSGSYSPYTVAKTESEKRAWELAKQFGIDLRVINPGGVLGGGFVKPTPSIDYFPDAMAGKFPVVPKIPIPIVHVRDVAKAHRLAFEIDEAEGRFIVAPHKNKPIAEVCKAIKIQFPQTKASRRAIPRSLMFIVVFQDWLMGLFGAQRRMTRKAVKGYFEGDANFSSKKATDVLGIEWESFETCIRDTVEEFLQ
;
A
#
# COMPACT_ATOMS: atom_id res chain seq x y z
N VAL A 1 7.19 -11.28 -0.76
CA VAL A 1 5.82 -11.59 -1.20
C VAL A 1 5.48 -10.98 -2.56
N TYR A 2 6.17 -9.93 -3.00
CA TYR A 2 5.77 -9.15 -4.18
C TYR A 2 6.38 -9.58 -5.52
N SER A 3 7.33 -10.51 -5.57
CA SER A 3 8.24 -10.58 -6.72
C SER A 3 8.48 -11.94 -7.36
N ASN A 4 7.91 -13.05 -6.93
CA ASN A 4 8.18 -14.35 -7.57
C ASN A 4 6.99 -14.80 -8.41
N SER A 5 7.13 -14.73 -9.74
CA SER A 5 6.15 -15.25 -10.71
C SER A 5 5.85 -16.75 -10.50
N ASP A 6 6.84 -17.51 -10.06
CA ASP A 6 6.72 -18.97 -9.85
C ASP A 6 5.88 -19.34 -8.62
N LYS A 7 5.52 -18.34 -7.78
CA LYS A 7 4.64 -18.51 -6.61
C LYS A 7 3.39 -17.64 -6.68
N ALA A 8 3.09 -17.08 -7.85
CA ALA A 8 1.95 -16.16 -8.02
C ALA A 8 0.63 -16.83 -7.63
N ASP A 9 0.39 -18.03 -8.12
CA ASP A 9 -0.84 -18.77 -7.86
C ASP A 9 -0.98 -19.13 -6.37
N ILE A 10 0.13 -19.47 -5.71
CA ILE A 10 0.14 -19.74 -4.26
C ILE A 10 -0.25 -18.51 -3.46
N ILE A 11 0.24 -17.33 -3.86
CA ILE A 11 -0.07 -16.07 -3.17
C ILE A 11 -1.55 -15.74 -3.30
N ILE A 12 -2.09 -15.86 -4.52
CA ILE A 12 -3.51 -15.59 -4.81
C ILE A 12 -4.40 -16.58 -4.09
N ASP A 13 -4.13 -17.88 -4.26
CA ASP A 13 -4.91 -18.95 -3.65
C ASP A 13 -4.92 -18.85 -2.11
N THR A 14 -3.75 -18.61 -1.50
CA THR A 14 -3.65 -18.41 -0.04
C THR A 14 -4.49 -17.22 0.44
N ALA A 15 -4.46 -16.09 -0.28
CA ALA A 15 -5.23 -14.91 0.10
C ALA A 15 -6.74 -15.17 -0.01
N VAL A 16 -7.19 -15.78 -1.11
CA VAL A 16 -8.62 -16.08 -1.34
C VAL A 16 -9.13 -17.13 -0.36
N LYS A 17 -8.37 -18.22 -0.14
CA LYS A 17 -8.74 -19.27 0.83
C LYS A 17 -8.76 -18.73 2.27
N GLY A 18 -7.75 -17.95 2.66
CA GLY A 18 -7.71 -17.33 3.98
C GLY A 18 -8.93 -16.45 4.24
N THR A 19 -9.28 -15.59 3.28
CA THR A 19 -10.50 -14.77 3.35
C THR A 19 -11.76 -15.63 3.43
N THR A 20 -11.84 -16.69 2.63
CA THR A 20 -12.97 -17.63 2.63
C THR A 20 -13.14 -18.26 4.01
N HIS A 21 -12.07 -18.80 4.60
CA HIS A 21 -12.12 -19.44 5.91
C HIS A 21 -12.55 -18.47 7.02
N LEU A 22 -12.01 -17.23 6.98
CA LEU A 22 -12.37 -16.19 7.96
C LEU A 22 -13.86 -15.82 7.91
N LEU A 23 -14.43 -15.64 6.71
CA LEU A 23 -15.84 -15.27 6.58
C LEU A 23 -16.77 -16.46 6.94
N HIS A 24 -16.38 -17.69 6.65
CA HIS A 24 -17.10 -18.88 7.12
C HIS A 24 -17.08 -18.96 8.66
N ALA A 25 -15.93 -18.82 9.29
CA ALA A 25 -15.80 -18.82 10.75
C ALA A 25 -16.61 -17.69 11.39
N ALA A 26 -16.60 -16.49 10.80
CA ALA A 26 -17.42 -15.38 11.27
C ALA A 26 -18.93 -15.71 11.18
N HIS A 27 -19.37 -16.32 10.09
CA HIS A 27 -20.76 -16.76 9.92
C HIS A 27 -21.14 -17.82 10.96
N GLU A 28 -20.33 -18.87 11.14
CA GLU A 28 -20.55 -19.93 12.13
C GLU A 28 -20.60 -19.36 13.56
N ALA A 29 -19.74 -18.39 13.86
CA ALA A 29 -19.71 -17.69 15.14
C ALA A 29 -20.81 -16.62 15.29
N LYS A 30 -21.68 -16.45 14.29
CA LYS A 30 -22.76 -15.46 14.25
C LYS A 30 -22.27 -14.02 14.45
N ILE A 31 -21.09 -13.70 13.91
CA ILE A 31 -20.53 -12.33 13.94
C ILE A 31 -21.30 -11.48 12.93
N PRO A 32 -22.02 -10.43 13.38
CA PRO A 32 -22.88 -9.65 12.49
C PRO A 32 -22.10 -8.66 11.62
N ARG A 33 -20.93 -8.17 12.08
CA ARG A 33 -20.13 -7.15 11.42
C ARG A 33 -18.67 -7.56 11.33
N VAL A 34 -18.05 -7.42 10.15
CA VAL A 34 -16.64 -7.71 9.89
C VAL A 34 -15.97 -6.48 9.26
N ILE A 35 -14.85 -6.05 9.83
CA ILE A 35 -13.99 -5.01 9.24
C ILE A 35 -12.82 -5.71 8.55
N TYR A 36 -12.74 -5.58 7.23
CA TYR A 36 -11.77 -6.29 6.40
C TYR A 36 -10.67 -5.35 5.89
N THR A 37 -9.42 -5.71 6.13
CA THR A 37 -8.26 -4.96 5.63
C THR A 37 -7.88 -5.42 4.22
N SER A 38 -8.26 -4.63 3.22
CA SER A 38 -7.82 -4.81 1.85
C SER A 38 -6.60 -3.93 1.51
N SER A 39 -6.62 -3.23 0.39
CA SER A 39 -5.57 -2.30 -0.06
C SER A 39 -6.10 -1.43 -1.22
N VAL A 40 -5.51 -0.24 -1.44
CA VAL A 40 -5.69 0.51 -2.69
C VAL A 40 -5.25 -0.29 -3.93
N ALA A 41 -4.50 -1.38 -3.76
CA ALA A 41 -4.18 -2.31 -4.84
C ALA A 41 -5.43 -2.97 -5.43
N ALA A 42 -6.51 -3.15 -4.66
CA ALA A 42 -7.79 -3.64 -5.14
C ALA A 42 -8.64 -2.56 -5.83
N ILE A 43 -8.38 -1.28 -5.54
CA ILE A 43 -8.99 -0.13 -6.24
C ILE A 43 -8.35 0.03 -7.63
N GLY A 44 -7.03 -0.04 -7.70
CA GLY A 44 -6.25 0.11 -8.93
C GLY A 44 -5.69 1.50 -9.14
N SER A 45 -4.65 1.57 -9.98
CA SER A 45 -3.89 2.80 -10.26
C SER A 45 -4.22 3.43 -11.62
N THR A 46 -5.08 2.80 -12.41
CA THR A 46 -5.45 3.24 -13.77
C THR A 46 -6.91 3.63 -13.88
N PRO A 47 -7.28 4.52 -14.82
CA PRO A 47 -6.40 5.29 -15.69
C PRO A 47 -5.64 6.39 -14.93
N LYS A 48 -4.45 6.72 -15.42
CA LYS A 48 -3.65 7.82 -14.89
C LYS A 48 -4.36 9.16 -15.09
N GLY A 49 -4.19 10.07 -14.11
CA GLY A 49 -4.77 11.42 -14.15
C GLY A 49 -6.22 11.53 -13.66
N ARG A 50 -6.91 10.39 -13.48
CA ARG A 50 -8.23 10.37 -12.84
C ARG A 50 -8.10 10.03 -11.35
N GLU A 51 -8.82 10.72 -10.48
CA GLU A 51 -8.95 10.34 -9.08
C GLU A 51 -9.78 9.05 -8.96
N LYS A 52 -9.27 8.07 -8.20
CA LYS A 52 -9.94 6.79 -7.93
C LYS A 52 -10.73 6.90 -6.65
N THR A 53 -11.88 6.28 -6.66
CA THR A 53 -12.83 6.25 -5.55
C THR A 53 -13.13 4.82 -5.12
N GLU A 54 -13.95 4.65 -4.12
CA GLU A 54 -14.40 3.36 -3.62
C GLU A 54 -15.21 2.54 -4.63
N ASN A 55 -15.72 3.16 -5.68
CA ASN A 55 -16.44 2.48 -6.76
C ASN A 55 -15.49 1.80 -7.79
N ASP A 56 -14.21 2.15 -7.73
CA ASP A 56 -13.22 1.60 -8.66
C ASP A 56 -12.74 0.22 -8.24
N TRP A 57 -12.46 -0.60 -9.25
CA TRP A 57 -11.84 -1.89 -9.10
C TRP A 57 -10.63 -2.03 -10.00
N GLN A 58 -9.59 -2.66 -9.46
CA GLN A 58 -8.42 -2.99 -10.25
C GLN A 58 -8.81 -3.84 -11.46
N SER A 59 -8.43 -3.39 -12.65
CA SER A 59 -8.52 -4.12 -13.90
C SER A 59 -7.11 -4.44 -14.42
N GLY A 60 -6.92 -5.67 -14.89
CA GLY A 60 -5.62 -6.15 -15.38
C GLY A 60 -4.76 -6.83 -14.32
N SER A 61 -3.68 -7.46 -14.77
CA SER A 61 -2.77 -8.26 -13.93
C SER A 61 -1.40 -7.59 -13.87
N TYR A 62 -1.16 -6.76 -12.86
CA TYR A 62 0.14 -6.07 -12.70
C TYR A 62 1.11 -6.85 -11.82
N SER A 63 0.63 -7.42 -10.72
CA SER A 63 1.45 -8.22 -9.81
C SER A 63 0.59 -9.27 -9.11
N PRO A 64 1.18 -10.39 -8.66
CA PRO A 64 0.46 -11.40 -7.87
C PRO A 64 -0.21 -10.82 -6.62
N TYR A 65 0.43 -9.85 -5.98
CA TYR A 65 -0.15 -9.14 -4.83
C TYR A 65 -1.42 -8.36 -5.19
N THR A 66 -1.38 -7.62 -6.30
CA THR A 66 -2.53 -6.84 -6.77
C THR A 66 -3.71 -7.75 -7.09
N VAL A 67 -3.46 -8.84 -7.79
CA VAL A 67 -4.50 -9.85 -8.10
C VAL A 67 -5.02 -10.47 -6.80
N ALA A 68 -4.14 -10.90 -5.90
CA ALA A 68 -4.53 -11.49 -4.63
C ALA A 68 -5.44 -10.56 -3.80
N LYS A 69 -5.08 -9.27 -3.69
CA LYS A 69 -5.90 -8.29 -2.96
C LYS A 69 -7.26 -8.05 -3.63
N THR A 70 -7.29 -7.99 -4.96
CA THR A 70 -8.53 -7.80 -5.72
C THR A 70 -9.47 -9.00 -5.57
N GLU A 71 -8.96 -10.21 -5.81
CA GLU A 71 -9.79 -11.41 -5.77
C GLU A 71 -10.21 -11.79 -4.34
N SER A 72 -9.34 -11.60 -3.35
CA SER A 72 -9.72 -11.83 -1.95
C SER A 72 -10.79 -10.83 -1.46
N GLU A 73 -10.72 -9.57 -1.87
CA GLU A 73 -11.74 -8.58 -1.51
C GLU A 73 -13.07 -8.88 -2.20
N LYS A 74 -13.07 -9.21 -3.49
CA LYS A 74 -14.29 -9.65 -4.20
C LYS A 74 -14.93 -10.87 -3.51
N ARG A 75 -14.09 -11.86 -3.15
CA ARG A 75 -14.55 -13.04 -2.42
C ARG A 75 -15.15 -12.70 -1.07
N ALA A 76 -14.57 -11.71 -0.34
CA ALA A 76 -15.14 -11.24 0.92
C ALA A 76 -16.55 -10.66 0.72
N TRP A 77 -16.77 -9.84 -0.31
CA TRP A 77 -18.07 -9.28 -0.65
C TRP A 77 -19.11 -10.33 -1.04
N GLU A 78 -18.73 -11.35 -1.84
CA GLU A 78 -19.60 -12.47 -2.20
C GLU A 78 -20.10 -13.22 -0.96
N LEU A 79 -19.16 -13.59 -0.07
CA LEU A 79 -19.50 -14.35 1.13
C LEU A 79 -20.28 -13.51 2.15
N ALA A 80 -19.93 -12.25 2.31
CA ALA A 80 -20.67 -11.34 3.20
C ALA A 80 -22.13 -11.22 2.77
N LYS A 81 -22.37 -11.07 1.45
CA LYS A 81 -23.73 -11.07 0.89
C LYS A 81 -24.46 -12.39 1.12
N GLN A 82 -23.76 -13.52 0.91
CA GLN A 82 -24.33 -14.86 1.08
C GLN A 82 -24.74 -15.11 2.55
N PHE A 83 -23.94 -14.64 3.51
CA PHE A 83 -24.10 -14.91 4.93
C PHE A 83 -24.84 -13.81 5.68
N GLY A 84 -25.19 -12.71 5.03
CA GLY A 84 -25.84 -11.55 5.68
C GLY A 84 -24.93 -10.82 6.67
N ILE A 85 -23.60 -10.82 6.42
CA ILE A 85 -22.60 -10.12 7.25
C ILE A 85 -22.50 -8.66 6.81
N ASP A 86 -22.57 -7.71 7.74
CA ASP A 86 -22.21 -6.30 7.52
C ASP A 86 -20.69 -6.20 7.32
N LEU A 87 -20.25 -6.26 6.06
CA LEU A 87 -18.85 -6.17 5.68
C LEU A 87 -18.47 -4.71 5.42
N ARG A 88 -17.43 -4.22 6.09
CA ARG A 88 -16.84 -2.91 5.85
C ARG A 88 -15.36 -3.08 5.51
N VAL A 89 -14.92 -2.45 4.44
CA VAL A 89 -13.58 -2.69 3.89
C VAL A 89 -12.73 -1.44 3.98
N ILE A 90 -11.56 -1.57 4.61
CA ILE A 90 -10.55 -0.53 4.64
C ILE A 90 -9.52 -0.82 3.55
N ASN A 91 -9.26 0.15 2.66
CA ASN A 91 -8.30 0.08 1.57
C ASN A 91 -7.13 1.04 1.83
N PRO A 92 -6.12 0.67 2.64
CA PRO A 92 -4.99 1.54 2.92
C PRO A 92 -4.06 1.71 1.72
N GLY A 93 -3.38 2.87 1.68
CA GLY A 93 -2.18 3.09 0.88
C GLY A 93 -0.94 2.41 1.47
N GLY A 94 0.25 2.91 1.16
CA GLY A 94 1.49 2.54 1.82
C GLY A 94 1.49 3.02 3.27
N VAL A 95 1.42 2.09 4.21
CA VAL A 95 1.33 2.39 5.64
C VAL A 95 2.70 2.69 6.19
N LEU A 96 2.87 3.89 6.75
CA LEU A 96 4.05 4.38 7.44
C LEU A 96 3.75 4.61 8.93
N GLY A 97 4.81 4.79 9.72
CA GLY A 97 4.73 5.02 11.17
C GLY A 97 5.54 3.99 11.94
N GLY A 98 5.55 4.08 13.26
CA GLY A 98 6.27 3.18 14.17
C GLY A 98 5.39 2.05 14.73
N GLY A 99 5.95 1.29 15.70
CA GLY A 99 5.25 0.23 16.43
C GLY A 99 5.16 -1.11 15.68
N PHE A 100 6.02 -1.38 14.71
CA PHE A 100 6.06 -2.65 14.00
C PHE A 100 7.07 -3.63 14.61
N VAL A 101 6.69 -4.92 14.70
CA VAL A 101 7.58 -5.98 15.16
C VAL A 101 8.68 -6.28 14.12
N LYS A 102 8.36 -6.13 12.85
CA LYS A 102 9.31 -6.26 11.73
C LYS A 102 8.88 -5.36 10.57
N PRO A 103 9.84 -4.86 9.76
CA PRO A 103 9.52 -4.02 8.63
C PRO A 103 8.56 -4.70 7.65
N THR A 104 7.57 -3.93 7.20
CA THR A 104 6.66 -4.33 6.13
C THR A 104 7.19 -3.85 4.77
N PRO A 105 6.70 -4.37 3.64
CA PRO A 105 7.14 -3.91 2.31
C PRO A 105 6.96 -2.41 2.04
N SER A 106 6.09 -1.73 2.79
CA SER A 106 5.90 -0.28 2.66
C SER A 106 7.04 0.53 3.28
N ILE A 107 7.82 -0.07 4.21
CA ILE A 107 8.86 0.61 4.98
C ILE A 107 10.23 -0.09 4.90
N ASP A 108 10.32 -1.28 4.29
CA ASP A 108 11.54 -2.09 4.26
C ASP A 108 12.72 -1.43 3.52
N TYR A 109 12.44 -0.39 2.72
CA TYR A 109 13.46 0.39 2.02
C TYR A 109 14.02 1.56 2.85
N PHE A 110 13.41 1.91 3.98
CA PHE A 110 13.85 3.05 4.82
C PHE A 110 15.29 2.91 5.32
N PRO A 111 15.70 1.76 5.91
CA PRO A 111 17.09 1.58 6.35
C PRO A 111 18.11 1.78 5.22
N ASP A 112 17.82 1.27 4.04
CA ASP A 112 18.69 1.42 2.87
C ASP A 112 18.71 2.87 2.36
N ALA A 113 17.58 3.57 2.38
CA ALA A 113 17.50 4.99 2.06
C ALA A 113 18.30 5.84 3.05
N MET A 114 18.14 5.59 4.36
CA MET A 114 18.84 6.28 5.44
C MET A 114 20.36 6.03 5.39
N ALA A 115 20.78 4.83 5.02
CA ALA A 115 22.19 4.46 4.84
C ALA A 115 22.80 5.02 3.53
N GLY A 116 22.01 5.64 2.64
CA GLY A 116 22.48 6.23 1.38
C GLY A 116 22.73 5.21 0.26
N LYS A 117 22.16 4.02 0.35
CA LYS A 117 22.29 2.99 -0.69
C LYS A 117 21.58 3.36 -2.00
N PHE A 118 20.75 4.41 -1.99
CA PHE A 118 20.09 4.95 -3.16
C PHE A 118 20.67 6.33 -3.52
N PRO A 119 21.74 6.41 -4.31
CA PRO A 119 22.37 7.68 -4.67
C PRO A 119 21.44 8.59 -5.49
N VAL A 120 20.49 7.98 -6.21
CA VAL A 120 19.40 8.63 -6.92
C VAL A 120 18.09 7.86 -6.67
N VAL A 121 16.97 8.57 -6.62
CA VAL A 121 15.67 7.99 -6.27
C VAL A 121 14.65 8.24 -7.38
N PRO A 122 13.87 7.22 -7.79
CA PRO A 122 12.87 7.38 -8.83
C PRO A 122 11.68 8.22 -8.36
N LYS A 123 11.08 8.99 -9.27
CA LYS A 123 9.82 9.70 -9.05
C LYS A 123 8.61 8.78 -9.24
N ILE A 124 8.61 7.65 -8.55
CA ILE A 124 7.47 6.72 -8.54
C ILE A 124 6.46 7.22 -7.52
N PRO A 125 5.21 7.54 -7.92
CA PRO A 125 4.19 8.00 -7.00
C PRO A 125 3.70 6.85 -6.12
N ILE A 126 3.57 7.10 -4.83
CA ILE A 126 2.96 6.18 -3.86
C ILE A 126 1.88 6.91 -3.07
N PRO A 127 0.79 6.24 -2.71
CA PRO A 127 -0.19 6.75 -1.75
C PRO A 127 0.32 6.42 -0.35
N ILE A 128 0.25 7.36 0.59
CA ILE A 128 0.77 7.19 1.95
C ILE A 128 -0.32 7.47 2.97
N VAL A 129 -0.26 6.72 4.08
CA VAL A 129 -1.09 6.91 5.26
C VAL A 129 -0.32 6.53 6.52
N HIS A 130 -0.63 7.15 7.64
CA HIS A 130 -0.07 6.80 8.94
C HIS A 130 -0.75 5.56 9.52
N VAL A 131 0.01 4.69 10.20
CA VAL A 131 -0.54 3.45 10.82
C VAL A 131 -1.63 3.75 11.86
N ARG A 132 -1.51 4.85 12.63
CA ARG A 132 -2.55 5.29 13.58
C ARG A 132 -3.86 5.63 12.87
N ASP A 133 -3.80 6.26 11.70
CA ASP A 133 -4.99 6.59 10.91
C ASP A 133 -5.67 5.33 10.37
N VAL A 134 -4.88 4.33 9.96
CA VAL A 134 -5.42 3.04 9.54
C VAL A 134 -6.14 2.36 10.71
N ALA A 135 -5.53 2.30 11.89
CA ALA A 135 -6.15 1.74 13.09
C ALA A 135 -7.43 2.50 13.48
N LYS A 136 -7.38 3.85 13.43
CA LYS A 136 -8.54 4.72 13.68
C LYS A 136 -9.66 4.45 12.68
N ALA A 137 -9.34 4.28 11.39
CA ALA A 137 -10.32 3.95 10.35
C ALA A 137 -11.03 2.61 10.64
N HIS A 138 -10.29 1.57 11.06
CA HIS A 138 -10.88 0.29 11.42
C HIS A 138 -11.84 0.42 12.61
N ARG A 139 -11.42 1.13 13.67
CA ARG A 139 -12.25 1.36 14.86
C ARG A 139 -13.52 2.13 14.52
N LEU A 140 -13.40 3.26 13.82
CA LEU A 140 -14.53 4.10 13.44
C LEU A 140 -15.47 3.40 12.46
N ALA A 141 -14.94 2.64 11.50
CA ALA A 141 -15.75 1.83 10.62
C ALA A 141 -16.53 0.73 11.36
N PHE A 142 -16.08 0.31 12.54
CA PHE A 142 -16.84 -0.61 13.40
C PHE A 142 -17.89 0.13 14.24
N GLU A 143 -17.56 1.29 14.81
CA GLU A 143 -18.37 2.02 15.78
C GLU A 143 -19.52 2.83 15.14
N ILE A 144 -19.30 3.39 13.95
CA ILE A 144 -20.28 4.25 13.25
C ILE A 144 -21.24 3.37 12.46
N ASP A 145 -22.52 3.37 12.82
CA ASP A 145 -23.51 2.51 12.17
C ASP A 145 -23.73 2.86 10.70
N GLU A 146 -23.66 4.14 10.34
CA GLU A 146 -23.79 4.64 8.96
C GLU A 146 -22.57 4.35 8.08
N ALA A 147 -21.47 3.85 8.64
CA ALA A 147 -20.30 3.50 7.87
C ALA A 147 -20.54 2.22 7.07
N GLU A 148 -20.66 2.33 5.75
CA GLU A 148 -20.95 1.20 4.87
C GLU A 148 -19.92 1.07 3.73
N GLY A 149 -19.69 -0.16 3.30
CA GLY A 149 -18.92 -0.45 2.09
C GLY A 149 -17.41 -0.28 2.26
N ARG A 150 -16.77 0.28 1.23
CA ARG A 150 -15.32 0.46 1.15
C ARG A 150 -14.92 1.85 1.62
N PHE A 151 -13.71 1.96 2.20
CA PHE A 151 -13.10 3.22 2.62
C PHE A 151 -11.64 3.28 2.18
N ILE A 152 -11.31 4.19 1.26
CA ILE A 152 -9.93 4.45 0.87
C ILE A 152 -9.25 5.29 1.96
N VAL A 153 -8.15 4.75 2.48
CA VAL A 153 -7.37 5.35 3.57
C VAL A 153 -5.97 5.64 3.03
N ALA A 154 -5.85 6.73 2.25
CA ALA A 154 -4.63 7.14 1.54
C ALA A 154 -4.59 8.67 1.33
N PRO A 155 -4.60 9.48 2.42
CA PRO A 155 -4.73 10.93 2.32
C PRO A 155 -3.58 11.60 1.58
N HIS A 156 -2.35 11.06 1.69
CA HIS A 156 -1.17 11.60 1.01
C HIS A 156 -0.98 10.95 -0.35
N LYS A 157 -1.83 11.34 -1.30
CA LYS A 157 -1.84 10.82 -2.67
C LYS A 157 -0.66 11.33 -3.50
N ASN A 158 -0.22 10.51 -4.47
CA ASN A 158 0.81 10.87 -5.44
C ASN A 158 2.16 11.33 -4.84
N LYS A 159 2.53 10.87 -3.64
CA LYS A 159 3.83 11.20 -3.06
C LYS A 159 4.95 10.42 -3.75
N PRO A 160 5.88 11.07 -4.48
CA PRO A 160 7.02 10.36 -5.06
C PRO A 160 7.95 9.80 -3.98
N ILE A 161 8.50 8.60 -4.19
CA ILE A 161 9.53 8.03 -3.29
C ILE A 161 10.71 9.02 -3.11
N ALA A 162 11.05 9.79 -4.14
CA ALA A 162 12.06 10.85 -4.03
C ALA A 162 11.68 11.96 -3.02
N GLU A 163 10.37 12.25 -2.86
CA GLU A 163 9.90 13.20 -1.85
C GLU A 163 10.00 12.61 -0.45
N VAL A 164 9.71 11.31 -0.29
CA VAL A 164 9.94 10.59 0.98
C VAL A 164 11.42 10.66 1.39
N CYS A 165 12.35 10.31 0.49
CA CYS A 165 13.78 10.39 0.79
C CYS A 165 14.25 11.83 1.09
N LYS A 166 13.69 12.83 0.39
CA LYS A 166 13.94 14.24 0.67
C LYS A 166 13.46 14.64 2.07
N ALA A 167 12.27 14.20 2.46
CA ALA A 167 11.69 14.46 3.78
C ALA A 167 12.52 13.81 4.90
N ILE A 168 12.96 12.56 4.70
CA ILE A 168 13.91 11.87 5.61
C ILE A 168 15.15 12.74 5.81
N LYS A 169 15.78 13.21 4.73
CA LYS A 169 17.00 14.02 4.82
C LYS A 169 16.81 15.39 5.46
N ILE A 170 15.63 15.98 5.32
CA ILE A 170 15.30 17.28 5.93
C ILE A 170 15.10 17.10 7.44
N GLN A 171 14.32 16.12 7.87
CA GLN A 171 13.99 15.90 9.27
C GLN A 171 15.15 15.25 10.04
N PHE A 172 15.96 14.41 9.36
CA PHE A 172 17.08 13.69 9.95
C PHE A 172 18.37 13.95 9.14
N PRO A 173 19.00 15.13 9.31
CA PRO A 173 20.17 15.55 8.54
C PRO A 173 21.39 14.61 8.66
N GLN A 174 21.48 13.86 9.76
CA GLN A 174 22.53 12.85 10.00
C GLN A 174 22.45 11.65 9.07
N THR A 175 21.27 11.35 8.51
CA THR A 175 21.11 10.23 7.55
C THR A 175 21.82 10.55 6.22
N LYS A 176 22.08 9.52 5.43
CA LYS A 176 22.65 9.65 4.07
C LYS A 176 21.57 9.62 2.98
N ALA A 177 20.30 9.82 3.34
CA ALA A 177 19.19 9.78 2.39
C ALA A 177 19.40 10.78 1.24
N SER A 178 19.18 10.32 0.01
CA SER A 178 19.42 11.13 -1.18
C SER A 178 18.30 12.13 -1.43
N ARG A 179 18.68 13.36 -1.84
CA ARG A 179 17.74 14.37 -2.36
C ARG A 179 17.65 14.38 -3.89
N ARG A 180 18.43 13.52 -4.56
CA ARG A 180 18.56 13.52 -6.03
C ARG A 180 17.52 12.62 -6.66
N ALA A 181 16.56 13.23 -7.34
CA ALA A 181 15.56 12.48 -8.10
C ALA A 181 16.06 12.15 -9.50
N ILE A 182 15.81 10.91 -9.95
CA ILE A 182 16.10 10.52 -11.34
C ILE A 182 14.84 10.70 -12.20
N PRO A 183 14.92 11.36 -13.37
CA PRO A 183 13.81 11.48 -14.28
C PRO A 183 13.46 10.14 -14.95
N ARG A 184 12.20 9.99 -15.41
CA ARG A 184 11.71 8.76 -16.05
C ARG A 184 12.60 8.33 -17.25
N SER A 185 13.10 9.28 -18.03
CA SER A 185 13.96 9.02 -19.20
C SER A 185 15.25 8.27 -18.87
N LEU A 186 15.75 8.41 -17.64
CA LEU A 186 16.97 7.74 -17.17
C LEU A 186 16.71 6.46 -16.36
N MET A 187 15.45 6.03 -16.23
CA MET A 187 15.09 4.81 -15.47
C MET A 187 15.73 3.54 -16.04
N PHE A 188 16.11 3.53 -17.32
CA PHE A 188 16.85 2.41 -17.91
C PHE A 188 18.17 2.12 -17.18
N ILE A 189 18.83 3.15 -16.63
CA ILE A 189 20.07 3.00 -15.83
C ILE A 189 19.77 2.22 -14.55
N VAL A 190 18.67 2.55 -13.87
CA VAL A 190 18.26 1.86 -12.64
C VAL A 190 17.89 0.40 -12.92
N VAL A 191 17.18 0.14 -14.03
CA VAL A 191 16.84 -1.21 -14.48
C VAL A 191 18.09 -2.03 -14.82
N PHE A 192 19.07 -1.42 -15.48
CA PHE A 192 20.35 -2.06 -15.82
C PHE A 192 21.14 -2.38 -14.54
N GLN A 193 21.25 -1.43 -13.62
CA GLN A 193 21.94 -1.62 -12.34
C GLN A 193 21.27 -2.73 -11.52
N ASP A 194 19.93 -2.74 -11.42
CA ASP A 194 19.18 -3.80 -10.76
C ASP A 194 19.42 -5.18 -11.39
N TRP A 195 19.52 -5.22 -12.74
CA TRP A 195 19.85 -6.44 -13.45
C TRP A 195 21.28 -6.92 -13.13
N LEU A 196 22.25 -6.01 -13.15
CA LEU A 196 23.64 -6.33 -12.84
C LEU A 196 23.80 -6.85 -11.41
N MET A 197 23.17 -6.18 -10.42
CA MET A 197 23.18 -6.65 -9.03
C MET A 197 22.48 -8.00 -8.86
N GLY A 198 21.47 -8.28 -9.66
CA GLY A 198 20.79 -9.57 -9.71
C GLY A 198 21.71 -10.74 -10.11
N LEU A 199 22.75 -10.49 -10.93
CA LEU A 199 23.76 -11.50 -11.28
C LEU A 199 24.62 -11.91 -10.07
N PHE A 200 24.73 -11.04 -9.06
CA PHE A 200 25.45 -11.29 -7.81
C PHE A 200 24.52 -11.73 -6.67
N GLY A 201 23.29 -12.21 -6.99
CA GLY A 201 22.36 -12.77 -6.03
C GLY A 201 21.47 -11.75 -5.33
N ALA A 202 21.52 -10.46 -5.67
CA ALA A 202 20.63 -9.46 -5.12
C ALA A 202 19.19 -9.65 -5.64
N GLN A 203 18.19 -9.46 -4.77
CA GLN A 203 16.80 -9.54 -5.17
C GLN A 203 16.43 -8.37 -6.12
N ARG A 204 16.01 -8.71 -7.33
CA ARG A 204 15.62 -7.73 -8.34
C ARG A 204 14.29 -7.07 -8.01
N ARG A 205 14.29 -5.76 -7.81
CA ARG A 205 13.11 -4.96 -7.47
C ARG A 205 12.67 -4.03 -8.62
N MET A 206 13.60 -3.62 -9.48
CA MET A 206 13.39 -2.61 -10.53
C MET A 206 13.46 -3.24 -11.94
N THR A 207 12.67 -4.29 -12.16
CA THR A 207 12.56 -4.91 -13.48
C THR A 207 11.86 -3.98 -14.49
N ARG A 208 12.08 -4.20 -15.80
CA ARG A 208 11.37 -3.43 -16.85
C ARG A 208 9.86 -3.47 -16.70
N LYS A 209 9.29 -4.63 -16.34
CA LYS A 209 7.84 -4.82 -16.12
C LYS A 209 7.35 -4.01 -14.91
N ALA A 210 8.09 -4.04 -13.80
CA ALA A 210 7.76 -3.27 -12.61
C ALA A 210 7.80 -1.76 -12.88
N VAL A 211 8.89 -1.27 -13.51
CA VAL A 211 9.03 0.15 -13.87
C VAL A 211 7.91 0.61 -14.80
N LYS A 212 7.56 -0.20 -15.82
CA LYS A 212 6.45 0.10 -16.72
C LYS A 212 5.15 0.26 -15.92
N GLY A 213 4.81 -0.70 -15.05
CA GLY A 213 3.60 -0.66 -14.20
C GLY A 213 3.54 0.56 -13.29
N TYR A 214 4.66 0.98 -12.69
CA TYR A 214 4.72 2.17 -11.83
C TYR A 214 4.42 3.48 -12.58
N PHE A 215 4.67 3.54 -13.89
CA PHE A 215 4.45 4.75 -14.68
C PHE A 215 3.19 4.72 -15.54
N GLU A 216 2.52 3.59 -15.67
CA GLU A 216 1.23 3.45 -16.36
C GLU A 216 0.07 3.96 -15.49
N GLY A 217 0.21 3.83 -14.18
CA GLY A 217 -0.76 4.32 -13.19
C GLY A 217 -0.28 5.55 -12.44
N ASP A 218 -1.07 5.96 -11.48
CA ASP A 218 -0.73 6.95 -10.47
C ASP A 218 -1.30 6.55 -9.10
N ALA A 219 -0.95 7.32 -8.06
CA ALA A 219 -1.42 7.11 -6.70
C ALA A 219 -2.48 8.17 -6.31
N ASN A 220 -3.35 8.54 -7.26
CA ASN A 220 -4.39 9.55 -7.05
C ASN A 220 -5.69 8.92 -6.55
N PHE A 221 -5.74 8.64 -5.24
CA PHE A 221 -6.89 8.05 -4.56
C PHE A 221 -7.63 9.10 -3.74
N SER A 222 -8.97 9.03 -3.71
CA SER A 222 -9.81 9.88 -2.88
C SER A 222 -10.04 9.25 -1.51
N SER A 223 -9.61 9.91 -0.44
CA SER A 223 -10.00 9.53 0.94
C SER A 223 -11.18 10.36 1.45
N LYS A 224 -11.91 11.03 0.52
CA LYS A 224 -13.01 11.92 0.89
C LYS A 224 -14.10 11.20 1.67
N LYS A 225 -14.50 10.00 1.25
CA LYS A 225 -15.52 9.21 1.96
C LYS A 225 -15.06 8.87 3.39
N ALA A 226 -13.81 8.46 3.57
CA ALA A 226 -13.29 8.19 4.92
C ALA A 226 -13.26 9.45 5.80
N THR A 227 -12.91 10.61 5.23
CA THR A 227 -12.97 11.89 5.95
C THR A 227 -14.41 12.26 6.33
N ASP A 228 -15.33 12.21 5.38
CA ASP A 228 -16.69 12.70 5.58
C ASP A 228 -17.52 11.78 6.49
N VAL A 229 -17.40 10.46 6.33
CA VAL A 229 -18.22 9.47 7.04
C VAL A 229 -17.57 9.05 8.36
N LEU A 230 -16.26 8.82 8.37
CA LEU A 230 -15.56 8.39 9.59
C LEU A 230 -15.02 9.56 10.42
N GLY A 231 -15.08 10.79 9.92
CA GLY A 231 -14.61 11.97 10.64
C GLY A 231 -13.11 11.92 10.96
N ILE A 232 -12.28 11.33 10.08
CA ILE A 232 -10.86 11.16 10.35
C ILE A 232 -10.13 12.47 10.05
N GLU A 233 -9.42 12.98 11.06
CA GLU A 233 -8.35 13.95 10.90
C GLU A 233 -7.04 13.20 10.68
N TRP A 234 -6.38 13.48 9.56
CA TRP A 234 -5.23 12.74 9.09
C TRP A 234 -3.92 13.24 9.70
N GLU A 235 -3.06 12.33 10.10
CA GLU A 235 -1.68 12.66 10.43
C GLU A 235 -0.96 13.28 9.22
N SER A 236 -0.05 14.23 9.49
CA SER A 236 0.70 14.88 8.41
C SER A 236 1.67 13.92 7.71
N PHE A 237 2.02 14.23 6.46
CA PHE A 237 3.05 13.48 5.74
C PHE A 237 4.39 13.49 6.50
N GLU A 238 4.73 14.62 7.10
CA GLU A 238 5.92 14.81 7.92
C GLU A 238 5.93 13.90 9.15
N THR A 239 4.78 13.75 9.81
CA THR A 239 4.59 12.80 10.93
C THR A 239 4.78 11.36 10.48
N CYS A 240 4.21 10.97 9.32
CA CYS A 240 4.43 9.64 8.76
C CYS A 240 5.92 9.31 8.61
N ILE A 241 6.70 10.25 8.08
CA ILE A 241 8.14 10.07 7.87
C ILE A 241 8.88 10.03 9.19
N ARG A 242 8.62 10.98 10.10
CA ARG A 242 9.29 11.09 11.40
C ARG A 242 9.13 9.80 12.19
N ASP A 243 7.89 9.37 12.43
CA ASP A 243 7.59 8.23 13.28
C ASP A 243 8.16 6.92 12.69
N THR A 244 8.21 6.81 11.35
CA THR A 244 8.86 5.66 10.71
C THR A 244 10.38 5.66 10.89
N VAL A 245 11.03 6.80 10.73
CA VAL A 245 12.49 6.90 10.87
C VAL A 245 12.92 6.69 12.32
N GLU A 246 12.20 7.28 13.28
CA GLU A 246 12.47 7.13 14.72
C GLU A 246 12.41 5.67 15.16
N GLU A 247 11.47 4.88 14.63
CA GLU A 247 11.37 3.44 14.91
C GLU A 247 12.61 2.66 14.43
N PHE A 248 13.20 3.04 13.29
CA PHE A 248 14.42 2.40 12.79
C PHE A 248 15.71 2.88 13.49
N LEU A 249 15.64 3.96 14.27
CA LEU A 249 16.78 4.50 15.02
C LEU A 249 16.87 3.99 16.47
N GLN A 250 15.80 3.35 16.94
CA GLN A 250 15.77 2.67 18.24
C GLN A 250 16.54 1.34 18.20
#